data_c0f0055ba39128dd53efcaa15f06838f
#
_entry.id   c0f0055ba39128dd53efcaa15f06838f
#
_cell.length_a   1.000
_cell.length_b   1.000
_cell.length_c   1.000
_cell.angle_alpha   90.00
_cell.angle_beta   90.00
_cell.angle_gamma   90.00
#
_symmetry.space_group_name_H-M   'P 1'
#
loop_
_entity.id
_entity.type
_entity.pdbx_description
1 polymer ?
#
loop_
_entity_poly.entity_id
_entity_poly.type
_entity_poly.pdbx_seq_one_letter_code
_entity_poly.pdbx_strand_id
1 'polypeptide(L)'
;MRGPSIDWGIILLKPGETMADVDHGHHEVDETFYFVEGSGVMIVNEKLHNAPQGSVFLIEPNEIHNIKNNSEDQLKVIFIKGEYKPEDKYEC
;
A
#
# COMPACT_ATOMS: atom_id res chain seq x y z
N MET A 1 -23.90 -4.14 15.19
CA MET A 1 -23.42 -4.75 13.98
C MET A 1 -21.93 -4.58 13.83
N ARG A 2 -21.30 -5.55 13.25
CA ARG A 2 -19.87 -5.48 13.09
C ARG A 2 -19.48 -5.51 11.63
N GLY A 3 -18.72 -4.53 11.20
CA GLY A 3 -18.26 -4.50 9.84
C GLY A 3 -17.08 -5.42 9.61
N PRO A 4 -16.54 -5.43 8.41
CA PRO A 4 -15.36 -6.22 8.12
C PRO A 4 -14.17 -5.73 8.91
N SER A 5 -13.22 -6.59 9.11
CA SER A 5 -11.98 -6.24 9.78
C SER A 5 -11.20 -5.28 8.92
N ILE A 6 -10.82 -4.15 9.49
CA ILE A 6 -10.02 -3.16 8.80
C ILE A 6 -8.79 -2.87 9.65
N ASP A 7 -7.65 -2.91 9.01
CA ASP A 7 -6.39 -2.63 9.65
C ASP A 7 -5.77 -1.43 8.94
N TRP A 8 -5.14 -0.54 9.67
CA TRP A 8 -4.52 0.63 9.06
C TRP A 8 -3.31 1.04 9.86
N GLY A 9 -2.45 1.81 9.23
CA GLY A 9 -1.27 2.30 9.90
C GLY A 9 -0.54 3.33 9.07
N ILE A 10 0.58 3.78 9.60
CA ILE A 10 1.41 4.77 8.96
C ILE A 10 2.79 4.18 8.73
N ILE A 11 3.30 4.36 7.53
CA ILE A 11 4.64 3.93 7.16
C ILE A 11 5.49 5.17 7.01
N LEU A 12 6.62 5.20 7.71
CA LEU A 12 7.58 6.29 7.60
C LEU A 12 8.88 5.72 7.04
N LEU A 13 9.33 6.26 5.91
CA LEU A 13 10.55 5.80 5.27
C LEU A 13 11.52 6.95 5.13
N LYS A 14 12.73 6.74 5.59
CA LYS A 14 13.82 7.69 5.37
C LYS A 14 14.35 7.51 3.97
N PRO A 15 15.11 8.50 3.46
CA PRO A 15 15.69 8.36 2.13
C PRO A 15 16.42 7.04 1.97
N GLY A 16 16.15 6.34 0.89
CA GLY A 16 16.79 5.07 0.58
C GLY A 16 16.17 3.84 1.20
N GLU A 17 15.23 4.01 2.12
CA GLU A 17 14.62 2.87 2.77
C GLU A 17 13.49 2.27 1.95
N THR A 18 13.28 0.96 2.12
CA THR A 18 12.15 0.26 1.52
C THR A 18 11.24 -0.21 2.65
N MET A 19 9.96 -0.41 2.31
CA MET A 19 8.99 -0.88 3.28
C MET A 19 9.33 -2.28 3.79
N ALA A 20 9.80 -3.12 2.89
CA ALA A 20 10.16 -4.49 3.24
C ALA A 20 11.42 -4.88 2.49
N ASP A 21 12.14 -5.86 3.03
CA ASP A 21 13.37 -6.35 2.40
C ASP A 21 13.09 -7.03 1.07
N VAL A 22 11.96 -7.70 0.99
CA VAL A 22 11.53 -8.34 -0.25
C VAL A 22 10.08 -7.95 -0.49
N ASP A 23 9.68 -8.00 -1.75
CA ASP A 23 8.30 -7.73 -2.10
C ASP A 23 7.43 -8.82 -1.49
N HIS A 24 6.22 -8.44 -1.10
CA HIS A 24 5.32 -9.42 -0.50
C HIS A 24 3.90 -9.20 -0.97
N GLY A 25 3.07 -10.22 -0.80
CA GLY A 25 1.69 -10.16 -1.21
C GLY A 25 0.78 -10.84 -0.20
N HIS A 26 -0.50 -10.64 -0.39
CA HIS A 26 -1.53 -11.24 0.46
C HIS A 26 -2.57 -11.90 -0.42
N HIS A 27 -3.20 -12.94 0.12
CA HIS A 27 -4.13 -13.73 -0.67
C HIS A 27 -5.57 -13.23 -0.61
N GLU A 28 -5.98 -12.63 0.50
CA GLU A 28 -7.38 -12.28 0.70
C GLU A 28 -7.57 -10.87 1.24
N VAL A 29 -6.64 -10.01 0.93
CA VAL A 29 -6.66 -8.67 1.49
C VAL A 29 -6.43 -7.63 0.41
N ASP A 30 -7.29 -6.60 0.39
CA ASP A 30 -7.04 -5.40 -0.40
C ASP A 30 -6.20 -4.47 0.44
N GLU A 31 -5.26 -3.79 -0.18
CA GLU A 31 -4.49 -2.77 0.51
C GLU A 31 -4.53 -1.47 -0.28
N THR A 32 -4.79 -0.38 0.41
CA THR A 32 -4.74 0.95 -0.19
C THR A 32 -3.57 1.70 0.42
N PHE A 33 -2.77 2.33 -0.42
CA PHE A 33 -1.63 3.12 0.03
C PHE A 33 -1.81 4.55 -0.45
N TYR A 34 -1.78 5.48 0.50
CA TYR A 34 -1.92 6.90 0.21
C TYR A 34 -0.63 7.60 0.60
N PHE A 35 0.05 8.19 -0.39
CA PHE A 35 1.31 8.90 -0.17
C PHE A 35 1.00 10.31 0.31
N VAL A 36 0.99 10.47 1.62
CA VAL A 36 0.55 11.71 2.26
C VAL A 36 1.58 12.81 2.17
N GLU A 37 2.84 12.45 2.34
CA GLU A 37 3.90 13.44 2.45
C GLU A 37 5.16 12.88 1.81
N GLY A 38 5.75 13.67 0.93
CA GLY A 38 6.94 13.22 0.21
C GLY A 38 6.56 12.40 -1.01
N SER A 39 7.57 11.88 -1.68
CA SER A 39 7.37 11.07 -2.88
C SER A 39 8.24 9.83 -2.82
N GLY A 40 7.88 8.84 -3.61
CA GLY A 40 8.64 7.60 -3.65
C GLY A 40 8.27 6.78 -4.87
N VAL A 41 8.47 5.47 -4.76
CA VAL A 41 8.17 4.52 -5.82
C VAL A 41 7.29 3.44 -5.26
N MET A 42 6.18 3.17 -5.94
CA MET A 42 5.34 2.02 -5.63
C MET A 42 5.71 0.91 -6.59
N ILE A 43 6.08 -0.24 -6.06
CA ILE A 43 6.47 -1.39 -6.87
C ILE A 43 5.34 -2.41 -6.81
N VAL A 44 4.81 -2.78 -7.96
CA VAL A 44 3.72 -3.75 -8.05
C VAL A 44 4.08 -4.78 -9.11
N ASN A 45 4.17 -6.02 -8.69
CA ASN A 45 4.53 -7.12 -9.59
C ASN A 45 5.78 -6.78 -10.38
N GLU A 46 6.80 -6.25 -9.68
CA GLU A 46 8.10 -5.90 -10.24
C GLU A 46 8.09 -4.69 -11.18
N LYS A 47 6.96 -4.00 -11.29
CA LYS A 47 6.89 -2.78 -12.09
C LYS A 47 6.95 -1.58 -11.17
N LEU A 48 7.75 -0.60 -11.56
CA LEU A 48 7.95 0.61 -10.75
C LEU A 48 7.01 1.71 -11.23
N HIS A 49 6.35 2.32 -10.28
CA HIS A 49 5.43 3.44 -10.55
C HIS A 49 5.86 4.63 -9.73
N ASN A 50 6.00 5.78 -10.35
CA ASN A 50 6.29 7.00 -9.61
C ASN A 50 5.11 7.29 -8.69
N ALA A 51 5.40 7.66 -7.46
CA ALA A 51 4.39 7.94 -6.46
C ALA A 51 4.65 9.31 -5.85
N PRO A 52 4.25 10.38 -6.54
CA PRO A 52 4.38 11.72 -5.95
C PRO A 52 3.39 11.89 -4.82
N GLN A 53 3.60 12.95 -4.04
CA GLN A 53 2.70 13.27 -2.93
C GLN A 53 1.26 13.34 -3.44
N GLY A 54 0.36 12.71 -2.71
CA GLY A 54 -1.05 12.66 -3.08
C GLY A 54 -1.44 11.41 -3.84
N SER A 55 -0.47 10.57 -4.21
CA SER A 55 -0.78 9.34 -4.95
C SER A 55 -1.53 8.34 -4.10
N VAL A 56 -2.44 7.61 -4.73
CA VAL A 56 -3.19 6.53 -4.09
C VAL A 56 -3.08 5.29 -4.95
N PHE A 57 -2.70 4.19 -4.32
CA PHE A 57 -2.60 2.91 -5.02
C PHE A 57 -3.48 1.88 -4.33
N LEU A 58 -4.26 1.16 -5.09
CA LEU A 58 -5.04 0.03 -4.59
C LEU A 58 -4.35 -1.24 -5.05
N ILE A 59 -3.94 -2.04 -4.09
CA ILE A 59 -3.25 -3.30 -4.36
C ILE A 59 -4.24 -4.43 -4.10
N GLU A 60 -4.49 -5.23 -5.11
CA GLU A 60 -5.43 -6.33 -5.01
C GLU A 60 -4.76 -7.58 -4.45
N PRO A 61 -5.55 -8.54 -3.97
CA PRO A 61 -4.98 -9.79 -3.47
C PRO A 61 -4.10 -10.45 -4.53
N ASN A 62 -3.03 -11.05 -4.09
CA ASN A 62 -2.07 -11.75 -4.93
C ASN A 62 -1.14 -10.86 -5.74
N GLU A 63 -1.26 -9.55 -5.59
CA GLU A 63 -0.28 -8.66 -6.20
C GLU A 63 0.89 -8.49 -5.25
N ILE A 64 2.09 -8.68 -5.76
CA ILE A 64 3.30 -8.52 -4.98
C ILE A 64 3.68 -7.05 -5.02
N HIS A 65 3.99 -6.47 -3.87
CA HIS A 65 4.22 -5.03 -3.82
C HIS A 65 5.30 -4.64 -2.81
N ASN A 66 5.81 -3.45 -2.97
CA ASN A 66 6.75 -2.85 -2.05
C ASN A 66 6.74 -1.34 -2.28
N ILE A 67 7.33 -0.59 -1.36
CA ILE A 67 7.43 0.85 -1.47
C ILE A 67 8.88 1.22 -1.18
N LYS A 68 9.43 2.11 -2.00
CA LYS A 68 10.79 2.59 -1.79
C LYS A 68 10.79 4.11 -1.77
N ASN A 69 11.52 4.66 -0.82
CA ASN A 69 11.75 6.10 -0.80
C ASN A 69 13.03 6.40 -1.55
N ASN A 70 12.88 6.82 -2.80
CA ASN A 70 14.01 7.17 -3.64
C ASN A 70 14.26 8.68 -3.65
N SER A 71 13.64 9.41 -2.74
CA SER A 71 13.81 10.86 -2.64
C SER A 71 14.81 11.19 -1.54
N GLU A 72 15.05 12.50 -1.36
CA GLU A 72 15.96 12.96 -0.32
C GLU A 72 15.23 13.39 0.94
N ASP A 73 13.91 13.28 0.96
CA ASP A 73 13.09 13.66 2.09
C ASP A 73 12.38 12.45 2.67
N GLN A 74 11.86 12.61 3.87
CA GLN A 74 11.09 11.54 4.49
C GLN A 74 9.80 11.31 3.72
N LEU A 75 9.41 10.05 3.59
CA LEU A 75 8.18 9.66 2.94
C LEU A 75 7.21 9.14 3.99
N LYS A 76 5.98 9.63 3.94
CA LYS A 76 4.91 9.17 4.83
C LYS A 76 3.78 8.61 3.99
N VAL A 77 3.42 7.37 4.27
CA VAL A 77 2.36 6.66 3.56
C VAL A 77 1.38 6.11 4.57
N ILE A 78 0.10 6.30 4.31
CA ILE A 78 -0.95 5.67 5.12
C ILE A 78 -1.41 4.44 4.37
N PHE A 79 -1.53 3.32 5.08
CA PHE A 79 -2.06 2.12 4.45
C PHE A 79 -3.34 1.70 5.15
N ILE A 80 -4.23 1.10 4.38
CA ILE A 80 -5.48 0.57 4.87
C ILE A 80 -5.63 -0.82 4.27
N LYS A 81 -5.80 -1.82 5.12
CA LYS A 81 -6.02 -3.19 4.69
C LYS A 81 -7.44 -3.57 5.01
N GLY A 82 -8.12 -4.18 4.05
CA GLY A 82 -9.46 -4.67 4.27
C GLY A 82 -9.55 -6.09 3.77
N GLU A 83 -10.40 -6.87 4.39
CA GLU A 83 -10.60 -8.23 3.99
C GLU A 83 -11.31 -8.26 2.64
N TYR A 84 -10.73 -9.00 1.68
CA TYR A 84 -11.28 -9.08 0.35
C TYR A 84 -12.28 -10.24 0.28
N LYS A 85 -13.55 -9.93 0.09
CA LYS A 85 -14.59 -10.94 0.00
C LYS A 85 -15.52 -10.58 -1.15
N PRO A 86 -15.20 -11.08 -2.34
CA PRO A 86 -15.99 -10.71 -3.53
C PRO A 86 -17.48 -10.96 -3.38
N GLU A 87 -17.86 -12.03 -2.68
CA GLU A 87 -19.29 -12.32 -2.48
C GLU A 87 -19.98 -11.24 -1.67
N ASP A 88 -19.25 -10.65 -0.74
CA ASP A 88 -19.83 -9.65 0.14
C ASP A 88 -20.03 -8.32 -0.56
N LYS A 89 -19.35 -8.12 -1.65
CA LYS A 89 -19.47 -6.85 -2.38
C LYS A 89 -20.84 -6.65 -2.98
N TYR A 90 -21.59 -7.73 -3.13
CA TYR A 90 -22.88 -7.68 -3.78
C TYR A 90 -24.03 -7.68 -2.82
N GLU A 91 -23.74 -7.58 -1.56
CA GLU A 91 -24.75 -7.59 -0.52
C GLU A 91 -24.90 -6.23 0.09
N CYS A 92 -25.27 -5.30 -0.67
CA CYS A 92 -25.39 -3.93 -0.16
C CYS A 92 -26.79 -3.59 0.25
#